data_48491ecf44df150a18583e6109fb336f
#
_entry.id   48491ecf44df150a18583e6109fb336f
#
_cell.length_a   1.000
_cell.length_b   1.000
_cell.length_c   1.000
_cell.angle_alpha   90.00
_cell.angle_beta   90.00
_cell.angle_gamma   90.00
#
_symmetry.space_group_name_H-M   'P 1'
#
loop_
_entity.id
_entity.type
_entity.pdbx_description
1 polymer ?
#
loop_
_entity_poly.entity_id
_entity_poly.type
_entity_poly.pdbx_seq_one_letter_code
_entity_poly.pdbx_strand_id
1 'polypeptide(L)'
;LSLGFKTGILLTDFFVLCLLINLIKDKISQITIFYWLSPIVIYICYWHGQVDIFPTFLLILSLYFLKKKFYYFSAITIGLSVACKLSFALAIPFIFLYLLLNNRYNKIVWKFILITALTILFIQGPFFLTEGAQQMILQNPAISVPFQISIPILNNFNLPLVPTLYSVLILMCYKIGRMNFNLLYSCIGSAFFIILVFSPAPTGWYLWVVPFLVIFQVNSNSKF
;
A
#
# COMPACT_ATOMS: atom_id res chain seq x y z
N LEU A 1 5.44 14.94 21.17
CA LEU A 1 6.05 14.87 19.83
C LEU A 1 6.75 16.17 19.53
N SER A 2 8.02 16.11 19.03
CA SER A 2 8.78 17.30 18.65
C SER A 2 8.10 18.05 17.51
N LEU A 3 8.28 19.39 17.45
CA LEU A 3 7.73 20.23 16.38
C LEU A 3 8.16 19.70 15.00
N GLY A 4 9.43 19.32 14.84
CA GLY A 4 9.95 18.79 13.58
C GLY A 4 9.26 17.50 13.12
N PHE A 5 8.88 16.60 14.04
CA PHE A 5 8.13 15.40 13.70
C PHE A 5 6.72 15.71 13.19
N LYS A 6 6.01 16.63 13.87
CA LYS A 6 4.68 17.06 13.43
C LYS A 6 4.69 17.74 12.06
N THR A 7 5.70 18.61 11.82
CA THR A 7 5.87 19.23 10.50
C THR A 7 6.17 18.21 9.41
N GLY A 8 6.96 17.17 9.70
CA GLY A 8 7.22 16.07 8.77
C GLY A 8 5.95 15.32 8.37
N ILE A 9 5.08 15.00 9.34
CA ILE A 9 3.77 14.37 9.06
C ILE A 9 2.90 15.29 8.21
N LEU A 10 2.78 16.57 8.58
CA LEU A 10 1.95 17.55 7.86
C LEU A 10 2.40 17.70 6.40
N LEU A 11 3.70 17.86 6.16
CA LEU A 11 4.25 17.96 4.80
C LEU A 11 3.99 16.70 3.98
N THR A 12 4.19 15.52 4.59
CA THR A 12 3.96 14.25 3.91
C THR A 12 2.48 14.05 3.55
N ASP A 13 1.58 14.37 4.47
CA ASP A 13 0.13 14.33 4.25
C ASP A 13 -0.30 15.29 3.13
N PHE A 14 0.24 16.53 3.13
CA PHE A 14 0.02 17.48 2.05
C PHE A 14 0.51 16.96 0.69
N PHE A 15 1.67 16.29 0.65
CA PHE A 15 2.14 15.67 -0.59
C PHE A 15 1.25 14.50 -1.05
N VAL A 16 0.70 13.71 -0.13
CA VAL A 16 -0.30 12.66 -0.50
C VAL A 16 -1.52 13.32 -1.13
N LEU A 17 -2.04 14.40 -0.55
CA LEU A 17 -3.16 15.17 -1.14
C LEU A 17 -2.81 15.63 -2.56
N CYS A 18 -1.65 16.25 -2.76
CA CYS A 18 -1.20 16.72 -4.07
C CYS A 18 -1.11 15.57 -5.10
N LEU A 19 -0.61 14.41 -4.68
CA LEU A 19 -0.53 13.22 -5.53
C LEU A 19 -1.92 12.70 -5.91
N LEU A 20 -2.87 12.62 -4.97
CA LEU A 20 -4.24 12.21 -5.23
C LEU A 20 -4.94 13.13 -6.23
N ILE A 21 -4.79 14.46 -6.07
CA ILE A 21 -5.30 15.45 -7.03
C ILE A 21 -4.72 15.22 -8.42
N ASN A 22 -3.40 14.95 -8.53
CA ASN A 22 -2.76 14.69 -9.81
C ASN A 22 -3.14 13.32 -10.41
N LEU A 23 -3.50 12.33 -9.58
CA LEU A 23 -3.94 11.01 -10.04
C LEU A 23 -5.37 11.02 -10.58
N ILE A 24 -6.28 11.80 -9.97
CA ILE A 24 -7.72 11.72 -10.29
C ILE A 24 -8.19 12.86 -11.19
N LYS A 25 -7.46 13.96 -11.32
CA LYS A 25 -7.80 15.18 -12.08
C LYS A 25 -9.31 15.59 -12.01
N ASP A 26 -9.59 16.86 -12.11
CA ASP A 26 -10.94 17.46 -12.23
C ASP A 26 -11.90 17.37 -11.02
N LYS A 27 -11.46 16.80 -9.85
CA LYS A 27 -12.29 16.65 -8.65
C LYS A 27 -11.61 17.09 -7.37
N ILE A 28 -10.92 18.22 -7.42
CA ILE A 28 -10.09 18.74 -6.31
C ILE A 28 -10.88 18.86 -5.02
N SER A 29 -12.08 19.48 -5.07
CA SER A 29 -12.91 19.70 -3.87
C SER A 29 -13.33 18.37 -3.20
N GLN A 30 -13.71 17.36 -3.99
CA GLN A 30 -14.10 16.05 -3.46
C GLN A 30 -12.90 15.35 -2.82
N ILE A 31 -11.73 15.39 -3.47
CA ILE A 31 -10.50 14.79 -2.92
C ILE A 31 -10.12 15.48 -1.61
N THR A 32 -10.17 16.82 -1.56
CA THR A 32 -9.86 17.57 -0.35
C THR A 32 -10.83 17.22 0.79
N ILE A 33 -12.12 17.11 0.52
CA ILE A 33 -13.13 16.74 1.53
C ILE A 33 -12.92 15.30 1.99
N PHE A 34 -12.82 14.34 1.08
CA PHE A 34 -12.78 12.92 1.43
C PHE A 34 -11.42 12.46 1.98
N TYR A 35 -10.32 13.13 1.63
CA TYR A 35 -9.00 12.80 2.13
C TYR A 35 -8.57 13.74 3.27
N TRP A 36 -8.32 15.01 2.98
CA TRP A 36 -7.66 15.92 3.93
C TRP A 36 -8.56 16.33 5.10
N LEU A 37 -9.85 16.49 4.86
CA LEU A 37 -10.83 16.73 5.91
C LEU A 37 -11.41 15.44 6.50
N SER A 38 -10.88 14.28 6.12
CA SER A 38 -11.27 13.00 6.69
C SER A 38 -10.98 12.95 8.20
N PRO A 39 -11.99 12.68 9.05
CA PRO A 39 -11.76 12.49 10.47
C PRO A 39 -10.71 11.41 10.79
N ILE A 40 -10.62 10.37 9.95
CA ILE A 40 -9.65 9.28 10.08
C ILE A 40 -8.23 9.82 9.88
N VAL A 41 -7.97 10.58 8.82
CA VAL A 41 -6.65 11.16 8.54
C VAL A 41 -6.26 12.14 9.64
N ILE A 42 -7.19 13.04 10.02
CA ILE A 42 -6.96 14.03 11.08
C ILE A 42 -6.60 13.33 12.39
N TYR A 43 -7.37 12.33 12.80
CA TYR A 43 -7.13 11.61 14.04
C TYR A 43 -5.78 10.88 14.03
N ILE A 44 -5.48 10.13 12.96
CA ILE A 44 -4.29 9.29 12.91
C ILE A 44 -3.02 10.11 12.72
N CYS A 45 -3.03 11.09 11.82
CA CYS A 45 -1.85 11.90 11.52
C CYS A 45 -1.56 12.93 12.61
N TYR A 46 -2.59 13.68 13.06
CA TYR A 46 -2.35 14.86 13.88
C TYR A 46 -2.61 14.65 15.36
N TRP A 47 -3.55 13.77 15.72
CA TRP A 47 -3.81 13.44 17.12
C TRP A 47 -2.90 12.30 17.60
N HIS A 48 -2.90 11.19 16.87
CA HIS A 48 -2.15 9.98 17.25
C HIS A 48 -0.67 10.04 16.83
N GLY A 49 -0.34 10.79 15.76
CA GLY A 49 1.03 10.99 15.28
C GLY A 49 1.67 9.72 14.69
N GLN A 50 0.93 8.98 13.87
CA GLN A 50 1.40 7.74 13.27
C GLN A 50 2.34 7.97 12.08
N VAL A 51 3.43 7.20 12.06
CA VAL A 51 4.44 7.22 10.97
C VAL A 51 3.99 6.53 9.69
N ASP A 52 2.85 5.83 9.72
CA ASP A 52 2.31 5.08 8.59
C ASP A 52 2.02 5.95 7.33
N ILE A 53 1.96 7.26 7.53
CA ILE A 53 1.81 8.20 6.41
C ILE A 53 3.01 8.19 5.45
N PHE A 54 4.25 7.95 5.94
CA PHE A 54 5.46 7.95 5.11
C PHE A 54 5.47 6.81 4.08
N PRO A 55 5.31 5.52 4.48
CA PRO A 55 5.24 4.44 3.51
C PRO A 55 3.98 4.55 2.62
N THR A 56 2.86 5.09 3.13
CA THR A 56 1.67 5.35 2.31
C THR A 56 1.97 6.38 1.22
N PHE A 57 2.63 7.48 1.56
CA PHE A 57 3.08 8.48 0.59
C PHE A 57 3.96 7.84 -0.51
N LEU A 58 4.95 7.05 -0.13
CA LEU A 58 5.86 6.39 -1.07
C LEU A 58 5.13 5.41 -2.00
N LEU A 59 4.12 4.68 -1.50
CA LEU A 59 3.28 3.83 -2.33
C LEU A 59 2.48 4.66 -3.34
N ILE A 60 1.80 5.72 -2.91
CA ILE A 60 1.01 6.58 -3.81
C ILE A 60 1.92 7.27 -4.83
N LEU A 61 3.12 7.70 -4.43
CA LEU A 61 4.13 8.25 -5.32
C LEU A 61 4.59 7.22 -6.37
N SER A 62 4.76 5.95 -5.96
CA SER A 62 5.07 4.86 -6.89
C SER A 62 3.98 4.68 -7.94
N LEU A 63 2.72 4.67 -7.53
CA LEU A 63 1.57 4.56 -8.43
C LEU A 63 1.45 5.79 -9.36
N TYR A 64 1.79 6.98 -8.87
CA TYR A 64 1.88 8.18 -9.70
C TYR A 64 2.96 8.06 -10.78
N PHE A 65 4.18 7.66 -10.41
CA PHE A 65 5.25 7.43 -11.37
C PHE A 65 4.91 6.32 -12.37
N LEU A 66 4.28 5.24 -11.91
CA LEU A 66 3.81 4.16 -12.76
C LEU A 66 2.81 4.67 -13.81
N LYS A 67 1.84 5.50 -13.42
CA LYS A 67 0.86 6.14 -14.30
C LYS A 67 1.52 7.08 -15.31
N LYS A 68 2.58 7.78 -14.90
CA LYS A 68 3.38 8.65 -15.77
C LYS A 68 4.42 7.90 -16.62
N LYS A 69 4.48 6.56 -16.52
CA LYS A 69 5.43 5.67 -17.22
C LYS A 69 6.90 5.85 -16.80
N PHE A 70 7.13 6.45 -15.65
CA PHE A 70 8.46 6.52 -15.03
C PHE A 70 8.73 5.26 -14.19
N TYR A 71 8.90 4.11 -14.87
CA TYR A 71 8.92 2.78 -14.25
C TYR A 71 10.05 2.60 -13.24
N TYR A 72 11.23 3.15 -13.52
CA TYR A 72 12.38 3.04 -12.61
C TYR A 72 12.16 3.82 -11.32
N PHE A 73 11.63 5.04 -11.40
CA PHE A 73 11.27 5.82 -10.20
C PHE A 73 10.14 5.15 -9.42
N SER A 74 9.18 4.54 -10.11
CA SER A 74 8.13 3.75 -9.47
C SER A 74 8.70 2.54 -8.73
N ALA A 75 9.67 1.82 -9.31
CA ALA A 75 10.34 0.68 -8.68
C ALA A 75 11.14 1.09 -7.43
N ILE A 76 11.85 2.22 -7.49
CA ILE A 76 12.59 2.75 -6.34
C ILE A 76 11.61 3.15 -5.22
N THR A 77 10.56 3.90 -5.54
CA THR A 77 9.63 4.41 -4.53
C THR A 77 8.80 3.31 -3.86
N ILE A 78 8.41 2.25 -4.59
CA ILE A 78 7.77 1.09 -3.94
C ILE A 78 8.78 0.31 -3.09
N GLY A 79 10.02 0.17 -3.53
CA GLY A 79 11.09 -0.42 -2.74
C GLY A 79 11.33 0.33 -1.42
N LEU A 80 11.37 1.67 -1.47
CA LEU A 80 11.46 2.53 -0.27
C LEU A 80 10.24 2.37 0.64
N SER A 81 9.02 2.30 0.07
CA SER A 81 7.80 2.07 0.84
C SER A 81 7.86 0.77 1.64
N VAL A 82 8.30 -0.32 0.99
CA VAL A 82 8.48 -1.63 1.64
C VAL A 82 9.63 -1.61 2.66
N ALA A 83 10.72 -0.90 2.35
CA ALA A 83 11.82 -0.73 3.29
C ALA A 83 11.39 0.06 4.55
N CYS A 84 10.48 1.03 4.44
CA CYS A 84 9.91 1.71 5.59
C CYS A 84 8.97 0.81 6.41
N LYS A 85 8.18 -0.05 5.73
CA LYS A 85 7.24 -0.96 6.38
C LYS A 85 6.93 -2.16 5.50
N LEU A 86 7.33 -3.35 5.96
CA LEU A 86 7.25 -4.61 5.20
C LEU A 86 5.83 -4.92 4.69
N SER A 87 4.79 -4.50 5.41
CA SER A 87 3.38 -4.72 5.02
C SER A 87 3.05 -4.13 3.64
N PHE A 88 3.78 -3.13 3.17
CA PHE A 88 3.57 -2.54 1.84
C PHE A 88 4.04 -3.45 0.69
N ALA A 89 4.78 -4.54 0.99
CA ALA A 89 5.08 -5.60 0.02
C ALA A 89 3.81 -6.22 -0.58
N LEU A 90 2.68 -6.15 0.13
CA LEU A 90 1.38 -6.63 -0.37
C LEU A 90 0.90 -5.91 -1.63
N ALA A 91 1.40 -4.72 -1.94
CA ALA A 91 1.10 -4.02 -3.18
C ALA A 91 1.90 -4.55 -4.38
N ILE A 92 3.07 -5.18 -4.15
CA ILE A 92 4.00 -5.61 -5.21
C ILE A 92 3.36 -6.59 -6.19
N PRO A 93 2.66 -7.68 -5.78
CA PRO A 93 2.06 -8.63 -6.72
C PRO A 93 1.06 -7.97 -7.68
N PHE A 94 0.30 -6.99 -7.24
CA PHE A 94 -0.66 -6.28 -8.10
C PHE A 94 0.02 -5.37 -9.10
N ILE A 95 1.08 -4.66 -8.69
CA ILE A 95 1.91 -3.84 -9.61
C ILE A 95 2.60 -4.75 -10.62
N PHE A 96 3.11 -5.90 -10.18
CA PHE A 96 3.71 -6.91 -11.04
C PHE A 96 2.71 -7.44 -12.07
N LEU A 97 1.51 -7.85 -11.63
CA LEU A 97 0.43 -8.30 -12.52
C LEU A 97 0.01 -7.21 -13.50
N TYR A 98 -0.10 -5.96 -13.06
CA TYR A 98 -0.39 -4.84 -13.95
C TYR A 98 0.65 -4.73 -15.07
N LEU A 99 1.93 -4.84 -14.76
CA LEU A 99 3.00 -4.79 -15.74
C LEU A 99 3.05 -6.05 -16.63
N LEU A 100 2.82 -7.23 -16.07
CA LEU A 100 2.87 -8.52 -16.76
C LEU A 100 1.71 -8.68 -17.74
N LEU A 101 0.48 -8.39 -17.30
CA LEU A 101 -0.74 -8.59 -18.11
C LEU A 101 -0.89 -7.54 -19.23
N ASN A 102 -0.19 -6.43 -19.12
CA ASN A 102 -0.13 -5.45 -20.19
C ASN A 102 1.12 -5.69 -21.07
N ASN A 103 0.99 -6.50 -22.12
CA ASN A 103 2.07 -6.94 -23.04
C ASN A 103 3.06 -5.83 -23.45
N ARG A 104 2.61 -4.58 -23.45
CA ARG A 104 3.45 -3.41 -23.74
C ARG A 104 4.61 -3.24 -22.74
N TYR A 105 4.51 -3.80 -21.55
CA TYR A 105 5.47 -3.59 -20.45
C TYR A 105 6.30 -4.82 -20.08
N ASN A 106 6.11 -5.96 -20.76
CA ASN A 106 6.81 -7.23 -20.45
C ASN A 106 8.33 -7.09 -20.33
N LYS A 107 8.96 -6.29 -21.19
CA LYS A 107 10.42 -6.07 -21.14
C LYS A 107 10.87 -5.30 -19.89
N ILE A 108 9.97 -4.58 -19.23
CA ILE A 108 10.26 -3.71 -18.08
C ILE A 108 10.03 -4.45 -16.76
N VAL A 109 9.18 -5.48 -16.75
CA VAL A 109 8.77 -6.22 -15.54
C VAL A 109 9.96 -6.69 -14.72
N TRP A 110 10.88 -7.41 -15.34
CA TRP A 110 12.05 -7.97 -14.65
C TRP A 110 13.00 -6.89 -14.13
N LYS A 111 13.19 -5.80 -14.89
CA LYS A 111 13.96 -4.65 -14.44
C LYS A 111 13.29 -3.96 -13.27
N PHE A 112 11.97 -3.83 -13.30
CA PHE A 112 11.18 -3.26 -12.20
C PHE A 112 11.37 -4.07 -10.91
N ILE A 113 11.21 -5.40 -10.97
CA ILE A 113 11.40 -6.28 -9.81
C ILE A 113 12.83 -6.18 -9.27
N LEU A 114 13.83 -6.26 -10.16
CA LEU A 114 15.22 -6.19 -9.78
C LEU A 114 15.54 -4.87 -9.05
N ILE A 115 15.09 -3.73 -9.59
CA ILE A 115 15.33 -2.42 -8.97
C ILE A 115 14.61 -2.33 -7.63
N THR A 116 13.36 -2.81 -7.53
CA THR A 116 12.62 -2.85 -6.26
C THR A 116 13.37 -3.68 -5.22
N ALA A 117 13.81 -4.89 -5.57
CA ALA A 117 14.56 -5.78 -4.68
C ALA A 117 15.90 -5.16 -4.26
N LEU A 118 16.66 -4.59 -5.20
CA LEU A 118 17.93 -3.91 -4.90
C LEU A 118 17.72 -2.71 -3.98
N THR A 119 16.65 -1.93 -4.15
CA THR A 119 16.31 -0.80 -3.27
C THR A 119 16.03 -1.29 -1.85
N ILE A 120 15.24 -2.35 -1.68
CA ILE A 120 14.96 -2.94 -0.37
C ILE A 120 16.25 -3.46 0.27
N LEU A 121 17.06 -4.21 -0.48
CA LEU A 121 18.32 -4.75 0.01
C LEU A 121 19.33 -3.65 0.38
N PHE A 122 19.41 -2.58 -0.40
CA PHE A 122 20.30 -1.47 -0.11
C PHE A 122 19.93 -0.75 1.20
N ILE A 123 18.64 -0.55 1.45
CA ILE A 123 18.16 0.16 2.65
C ILE A 123 18.15 -0.77 3.88
N GLN A 124 17.59 -1.97 3.76
CA GLN A 124 17.41 -2.89 4.90
C GLN A 124 18.58 -3.84 5.11
N GLY A 125 19.34 -4.15 4.07
CA GLY A 125 20.44 -5.12 4.13
C GLY A 125 21.46 -4.88 5.26
N PRO A 126 21.96 -3.65 5.45
CA PRO A 126 22.88 -3.36 6.56
C PRO A 126 22.29 -3.63 7.94
N PHE A 127 20.97 -3.43 8.11
CA PHE A 127 20.28 -3.65 9.38
C PHE A 127 20.04 -5.13 9.65
N PHE A 128 19.85 -5.97 8.63
CA PHE A 128 19.69 -7.43 8.81
C PHE A 128 20.89 -8.10 9.48
N LEU A 129 22.05 -7.47 9.47
CA LEU A 129 23.25 -7.95 10.16
C LEU A 129 23.21 -7.68 11.68
N THR A 130 22.25 -6.90 12.17
CA THR A 130 22.12 -6.56 13.58
C THR A 130 21.06 -7.41 14.26
N GLU A 131 21.35 -7.91 15.46
CA GLU A 131 20.40 -8.73 16.25
C GLU A 131 19.08 -7.98 16.55
N GLY A 132 19.16 -6.68 16.85
CA GLY A 132 17.97 -5.86 17.12
C GLY A 132 17.03 -5.77 15.93
N ALA A 133 17.55 -5.62 14.70
CA ALA A 133 16.72 -5.59 13.50
C ALA A 133 16.13 -6.97 13.18
N GLN A 134 16.88 -8.05 13.39
CA GLN A 134 16.37 -9.41 13.21
C GLN A 134 15.21 -9.67 14.18
N GLN A 135 15.33 -9.28 15.44
CA GLN A 135 14.24 -9.39 16.42
C GLN A 135 13.03 -8.54 16.01
N MET A 136 13.22 -7.29 15.59
CA MET A 136 12.13 -6.41 15.18
C MET A 136 11.42 -6.89 13.90
N ILE A 137 12.13 -7.50 12.96
CA ILE A 137 11.56 -7.92 11.68
C ILE A 137 11.00 -9.34 11.77
N LEU A 138 11.73 -10.30 12.37
CA LEU A 138 11.32 -11.70 12.37
C LEU A 138 10.46 -12.10 13.58
N GLN A 139 10.65 -11.44 14.73
CA GLN A 139 9.94 -11.75 15.98
C GLN A 139 8.82 -10.74 16.29
N ASN A 140 8.53 -9.81 15.36
CA ASN A 140 7.47 -8.83 15.57
C ASN A 140 6.10 -9.52 15.62
N PRO A 141 5.34 -9.41 16.74
CA PRO A 141 4.00 -10.01 16.84
C PRO A 141 3.03 -9.55 15.74
N ALA A 142 3.24 -8.37 15.17
CA ALA A 142 2.40 -7.87 14.07
C ALA A 142 2.45 -8.74 12.81
N ILE A 143 3.49 -9.58 12.63
CA ILE A 143 3.57 -10.52 11.50
C ILE A 143 2.52 -11.63 11.63
N SER A 144 2.21 -12.07 12.84
CA SER A 144 1.23 -13.12 13.10
C SER A 144 -0.22 -12.63 13.05
N VAL A 145 -0.45 -11.32 13.14
CA VAL A 145 -1.80 -10.72 13.19
C VAL A 145 -2.70 -11.15 12.01
N PRO A 146 -2.24 -11.18 10.74
CA PRO A 146 -3.09 -11.63 9.62
C PRO A 146 -3.47 -13.11 9.67
N PHE A 147 -2.81 -13.92 10.50
CA PHE A 147 -3.05 -15.37 10.61
C PHE A 147 -3.93 -15.73 11.80
N GLN A 148 -4.31 -14.78 12.66
CA GLN A 148 -5.06 -15.04 13.88
C GLN A 148 -6.50 -15.48 13.62
N ILE A 149 -7.13 -14.94 12.58
CA ILE A 149 -8.50 -15.33 12.22
C ILE A 149 -8.42 -16.46 11.20
N SER A 150 -8.93 -17.63 11.58
CA SER A 150 -8.94 -18.83 10.75
C SER A 150 -10.27 -19.56 10.81
N ILE A 151 -10.63 -20.24 9.72
CA ILE A 151 -11.82 -21.07 9.60
C ILE A 151 -11.41 -22.53 9.78
N PRO A 152 -11.95 -23.26 10.76
CA PRO A 152 -11.68 -24.70 10.89
C PRO A 152 -12.35 -25.46 9.73
N ILE A 153 -11.56 -26.17 8.94
CA ILE A 153 -12.07 -26.99 7.81
C ILE A 153 -12.09 -28.47 8.20
N LEU A 154 -11.06 -28.92 8.88
CA LEU A 154 -10.89 -30.31 9.34
C LEU A 154 -10.36 -30.29 10.78
N ASN A 155 -10.48 -31.44 11.47
CA ASN A 155 -10.09 -31.55 12.90
C ASN A 155 -8.69 -31.02 13.26
N ASN A 156 -7.76 -30.97 12.27
CA ASN A 156 -6.39 -30.48 12.48
C ASN A 156 -5.95 -29.42 11.47
N PHE A 157 -6.87 -28.86 10.67
CA PHE A 157 -6.53 -27.89 9.63
C PHE A 157 -7.40 -26.63 9.74
N ASN A 158 -6.74 -25.50 10.06
CA ASN A 158 -7.35 -24.18 10.11
C ASN A 158 -6.89 -23.36 8.90
N LEU A 159 -7.82 -22.87 8.11
CA LEU A 159 -7.54 -22.02 6.96
C LEU A 159 -7.44 -20.56 7.42
N PRO A 160 -6.27 -19.91 7.34
CA PRO A 160 -6.14 -18.51 7.72
C PRO A 160 -6.88 -17.61 6.71
N LEU A 161 -7.82 -16.80 7.20
CA LEU A 161 -8.78 -16.08 6.36
C LEU A 161 -8.10 -15.01 5.50
N VAL A 162 -7.24 -14.18 6.10
CA VAL A 162 -6.57 -13.06 5.40
C VAL A 162 -5.68 -13.55 4.26
N PRO A 163 -4.73 -14.49 4.47
CA PRO A 163 -3.92 -15.02 3.38
C PRO A 163 -4.73 -15.69 2.28
N THR A 164 -5.83 -16.35 2.64
CA THR A 164 -6.71 -17.01 1.67
C THR A 164 -7.42 -15.99 0.79
N LEU A 165 -8.08 -14.97 1.38
CA LEU A 165 -8.76 -13.92 0.63
C LEU A 165 -7.77 -13.12 -0.24
N TYR A 166 -6.57 -12.85 0.27
CA TYR A 166 -5.52 -12.20 -0.48
C TYR A 166 -5.08 -13.03 -1.71
N SER A 167 -4.89 -14.34 -1.53
CA SER A 167 -4.54 -15.25 -2.62
C SER A 167 -5.64 -15.34 -3.68
N VAL A 168 -6.90 -15.41 -3.25
CA VAL A 168 -8.07 -15.38 -4.16
C VAL A 168 -8.09 -14.07 -4.95
N LEU A 169 -7.83 -12.93 -4.30
CA LEU A 169 -7.78 -11.62 -4.97
C LEU A 169 -6.69 -11.58 -6.05
N ILE A 170 -5.48 -12.11 -5.77
CA ILE A 170 -4.40 -12.21 -6.77
C ILE A 170 -4.83 -13.09 -7.95
N LEU A 171 -5.43 -14.25 -7.69
CA LEU A 171 -5.90 -15.17 -8.74
C LEU A 171 -6.99 -14.54 -9.60
N MET A 172 -7.92 -13.80 -9.00
CA MET A 172 -8.95 -13.06 -9.72
C MET A 172 -8.33 -12.00 -10.64
N CYS A 173 -7.38 -11.21 -10.12
CA CYS A 173 -6.65 -10.21 -10.91
C CYS A 173 -5.90 -10.84 -12.08
N TYR A 174 -5.25 -11.99 -11.88
CA TYR A 174 -4.56 -12.73 -12.93
C TYR A 174 -5.52 -13.20 -14.04
N LYS A 175 -6.70 -13.72 -13.65
CA LYS A 175 -7.70 -14.23 -14.62
C LYS A 175 -8.36 -13.15 -15.48
N ILE A 176 -8.35 -11.89 -15.07
CA ILE A 176 -8.93 -10.77 -15.85
C ILE A 176 -8.15 -10.53 -17.16
N GLY A 177 -6.90 -10.95 -17.25
CA GLY A 177 -6.08 -10.91 -18.46
C GLY A 177 -5.59 -9.53 -18.90
N ARG A 178 -6.25 -8.43 -18.52
CA ARG A 178 -5.82 -7.04 -18.77
C ARG A 178 -6.22 -6.13 -17.62
N MET A 179 -5.25 -5.43 -17.06
CA MET A 179 -5.46 -4.58 -15.89
C MET A 179 -5.31 -3.10 -16.26
N ASN A 180 -6.31 -2.29 -15.94
CA ASN A 180 -6.22 -0.82 -16.01
C ASN A 180 -5.85 -0.22 -14.64
N PHE A 181 -5.57 1.09 -14.59
CA PHE A 181 -5.19 1.76 -13.34
C PHE A 181 -6.30 1.74 -12.28
N ASN A 182 -7.57 1.86 -12.67
CA ASN A 182 -8.68 1.82 -11.72
C ASN A 182 -8.77 0.45 -11.03
N LEU A 183 -8.61 -0.63 -11.81
CA LEU A 183 -8.56 -1.97 -11.27
C LEU A 183 -7.33 -2.18 -10.38
N LEU A 184 -6.16 -1.66 -10.77
CA LEU A 184 -4.95 -1.72 -9.94
C LEU A 184 -5.16 -1.06 -8.58
N TYR A 185 -5.73 0.16 -8.54
CA TYR A 185 -6.05 0.85 -7.29
C TYR A 185 -7.05 0.06 -6.45
N SER A 186 -8.11 -0.47 -7.09
CA SER A 186 -9.11 -1.29 -6.39
C SER A 186 -8.48 -2.55 -5.79
N CYS A 187 -7.62 -3.26 -6.52
CA CYS A 187 -6.98 -4.48 -6.02
C CYS A 187 -6.03 -4.20 -4.85
N ILE A 188 -5.20 -3.16 -4.94
CA ILE A 188 -4.30 -2.76 -3.85
C ILE A 188 -5.12 -2.31 -2.63
N GLY A 189 -6.13 -1.45 -2.85
CA GLY A 189 -7.03 -1.00 -1.78
C GLY A 189 -7.77 -2.15 -1.11
N SER A 190 -8.28 -3.12 -1.89
CA SER A 190 -8.95 -4.33 -1.36
C SER A 190 -7.98 -5.21 -0.56
N ALA A 191 -6.73 -5.36 -1.00
CA ALA A 191 -5.73 -6.13 -0.27
C ALA A 191 -5.48 -5.55 1.14
N PHE A 192 -5.27 -4.24 1.24
CA PHE A 192 -5.13 -3.57 2.53
C PHE A 192 -6.43 -3.58 3.35
N PHE A 193 -7.59 -3.44 2.69
CA PHE A 193 -8.90 -3.49 3.36
C PHE A 193 -9.19 -4.88 3.96
N ILE A 194 -8.84 -5.97 3.27
CA ILE A 194 -8.97 -7.33 3.80
C ILE A 194 -8.20 -7.46 5.11
N ILE A 195 -6.95 -6.97 5.17
CA ILE A 195 -6.16 -7.03 6.40
C ILE A 195 -6.80 -6.17 7.48
N LEU A 196 -7.25 -4.98 7.14
CA LEU A 196 -7.87 -4.06 8.09
C LEU A 196 -9.13 -4.64 8.76
N VAL A 197 -9.98 -5.31 7.98
CA VAL A 197 -11.26 -5.85 8.45
C VAL A 197 -11.10 -7.18 9.18
N PHE A 198 -10.23 -8.04 8.69
CA PHE A 198 -10.06 -9.40 9.21
C PHE A 198 -8.81 -9.56 10.10
N SER A 199 -8.31 -8.47 10.69
CA SER A 199 -7.23 -8.51 11.66
C SER A 199 -7.51 -7.48 12.77
N PRO A 200 -7.02 -7.68 14.01
CA PRO A 200 -7.03 -6.65 15.05
C PRO A 200 -6.02 -5.55 14.70
N ALA A 201 -6.41 -4.70 13.74
CA ALA A 201 -5.54 -3.74 13.11
C ALA A 201 -5.23 -2.54 14.04
N PRO A 202 -3.96 -2.17 14.23
CA PRO A 202 -3.59 -0.91 14.86
C PRO A 202 -4.13 0.30 14.08
N THR A 203 -4.39 1.40 14.78
CA THR A 203 -5.00 2.61 14.20
C THR A 203 -4.26 3.16 12.97
N GLY A 204 -2.93 3.05 12.91
CA GLY A 204 -2.12 3.49 11.78
C GLY A 204 -2.45 2.80 10.45
N TRP A 205 -2.95 1.56 10.49
CA TRP A 205 -3.22 0.77 9.27
C TRP A 205 -4.39 1.32 8.44
N TYR A 206 -5.29 2.10 9.03
CA TYR A 206 -6.34 2.79 8.28
C TYR A 206 -5.79 3.75 7.23
N LEU A 207 -4.61 4.36 7.46
CA LEU A 207 -3.95 5.23 6.47
C LEU A 207 -3.56 4.51 5.17
N TRP A 208 -3.36 3.18 5.22
CA TRP A 208 -3.03 2.42 4.01
C TRP A 208 -4.20 2.32 3.05
N VAL A 209 -5.43 2.33 3.60
CA VAL A 209 -6.67 2.12 2.84
C VAL A 209 -7.29 3.42 2.39
N VAL A 210 -7.21 4.49 3.22
CA VAL A 210 -7.91 5.76 2.96
C VAL A 210 -7.65 6.34 1.56
N PRO A 211 -6.41 6.43 1.03
CA PRO A 211 -6.19 6.96 -0.31
C PRO A 211 -6.94 6.19 -1.40
N PHE A 212 -7.03 4.86 -1.28
CA PHE A 212 -7.72 4.00 -2.24
C PHE A 212 -9.24 4.13 -2.12
N LEU A 213 -9.77 4.26 -0.91
CA LEU A 213 -11.20 4.56 -0.69
C LEU A 213 -11.58 5.90 -1.31
N VAL A 214 -10.74 6.93 -1.16
CA VAL A 214 -10.95 8.23 -1.79
C VAL A 214 -10.96 8.12 -3.30
N ILE A 215 -9.99 7.41 -3.90
CA ILE A 215 -9.95 7.16 -5.35
C ILE A 215 -11.23 6.47 -5.81
N PHE A 216 -11.68 5.46 -5.08
CA PHE A 216 -12.91 4.71 -5.40
C PHE A 216 -14.15 5.61 -5.29
N GLN A 217 -14.33 6.31 -4.18
CA GLN A 217 -15.46 7.20 -3.91
C GLN A 217 -15.59 8.29 -4.98
N VAL A 218 -14.47 8.96 -5.28
CA VAL A 218 -14.45 10.04 -6.25
C VAL A 218 -14.73 9.55 -7.66
N ASN A 219 -14.25 8.35 -8.04
CA ASN A 219 -14.51 7.76 -9.35
C ASN A 219 -15.95 7.23 -9.48
N SER A 220 -16.56 6.72 -8.39
CA SER A 220 -17.94 6.23 -8.40
C SER A 220 -18.95 7.37 -8.52
N ASN A 221 -18.73 8.48 -7.84
CA ASN A 221 -19.61 9.67 -7.89
C ASN A 221 -19.60 10.39 -9.26
N SER A 222 -18.80 9.94 -10.24
CA SER A 222 -18.82 10.49 -11.59
C SER A 222 -19.92 9.89 -12.48
N LYS A 223 -20.67 8.92 -11.98
CA LYS A 223 -21.71 8.21 -12.73
C LYS A 223 -23.15 8.62 -12.36
N PHE A 224 -23.28 9.62 -11.45
CA PHE A 224 -24.58 10.18 -11.06
C PHE A 224 -24.66 11.66 -11.44
#